data_71fc92d9698061f4986e35b9671ceed5
#
_entry.id   71fc92d9698061f4986e35b9671ceed5
#
_cell.length_a   1.000
_cell.length_b   1.000
_cell.length_c   1.000
_cell.angle_alpha   90.00
_cell.angle_beta   90.00
_cell.angle_gamma   90.00
#
_symmetry.space_group_name_H-M   'P 1'
#
loop_
_entity.id
_entity.type
_entity.pdbx_description
1 polymer ?
#
loop_
_entity_poly.entity_id
_entity_poly.type
_entity_poly.pdbx_seq_one_letter_code
_entity_poly.pdbx_strand_id
1 'polypeptide(L)'
;MIIPRLLVLYEYSPVGLPHGSAYIRLLQPLTHPSIDGRFYVTPAPVYYGQEAEIVLVDRLWRSDCTPEMAAQLASDVRQRGAKLVYQIDDDLLALPGDDPLAAAKREIVATFLREADGVLVSTPALRARYASLNSQIRVVGNALDERLVVKGVSLSGSDEGRMVLGYMGTLTHDDDLLLLLPALDEASASLTVPLELQIIGGVADAKTLAQLGQLPFPITHLMSPSPEYPQFLPWFTGNVRWDIALAPLRDTPFNRAKSDIKFLDYAALGAPGIYSDLPVYADSVRHGETGLLAANDTASWAAALRSLIEQPALRRELAANARRYLYNERILAVRAADWADALEAIWRGDEPKPKSKPLSH
;
A
#
# COMPACT_ATOMS: atom_id res chain seq x y z
N MET A 1 -27.31 0.77 -21.96
CA MET A 1 -26.97 0.31 -20.61
C MET A 1 -26.93 1.54 -19.72
N ILE A 2 -27.54 1.50 -18.54
CA ILE A 2 -27.50 2.64 -17.61
C ILE A 2 -26.13 2.67 -16.97
N ILE A 3 -25.44 3.82 -17.03
CA ILE A 3 -24.17 4.05 -16.32
C ILE A 3 -24.52 4.47 -14.89
N PRO A 4 -24.15 3.69 -13.85
CA PRO A 4 -24.49 4.01 -12.48
C PRO A 4 -23.67 5.18 -11.94
N ARG A 5 -24.29 5.97 -11.06
CA ARG A 5 -23.61 7.01 -10.29
C ARG A 5 -22.93 6.36 -9.07
N LEU A 6 -21.64 6.61 -8.94
CA LEU A 6 -20.80 6.10 -7.85
C LEU A 6 -20.37 7.27 -6.98
N LEU A 7 -20.90 7.36 -5.77
CA LEU A 7 -20.44 8.30 -4.75
C LEU A 7 -19.30 7.67 -3.95
N VAL A 8 -18.16 8.33 -3.90
CA VAL A 8 -16.97 7.85 -3.19
C VAL A 8 -16.73 8.71 -1.95
N LEU A 9 -17.04 8.16 -0.79
CA LEU A 9 -16.80 8.79 0.51
C LEU A 9 -15.41 8.37 1.01
N TYR A 10 -14.40 9.15 0.64
CA TYR A 10 -13.00 8.83 0.95
C TYR A 10 -12.60 9.29 2.36
N GLU A 11 -11.67 8.55 2.99
CA GLU A 11 -11.06 8.96 4.25
C GLU A 11 -10.11 10.14 4.02
N TYR A 12 -10.19 11.16 4.88
CA TYR A 12 -9.40 12.37 4.78
C TYR A 12 -8.76 12.78 6.11
N SER A 13 -7.65 13.48 6.01
CA SER A 13 -6.91 14.04 7.15
C SER A 13 -7.65 15.22 7.78
N PRO A 14 -7.27 15.66 8.99
CA PRO A 14 -7.87 16.83 9.63
C PRO A 14 -7.77 18.13 8.82
N VAL A 15 -6.85 18.21 7.86
CA VAL A 15 -6.72 19.34 6.92
C VAL A 15 -7.54 19.18 5.64
N GLY A 16 -8.39 18.15 5.56
CA GLY A 16 -9.31 17.93 4.45
C GLY A 16 -8.72 17.23 3.23
N LEU A 17 -7.45 16.81 3.27
CA LEU A 17 -6.81 16.10 2.16
C LEU A 17 -7.07 14.59 2.27
N PRO A 18 -7.33 13.89 1.14
CA PRO A 18 -7.45 12.45 1.13
C PRO A 18 -6.18 11.78 1.67
N HIS A 19 -6.32 10.70 2.41
CA HIS A 19 -5.18 9.86 2.79
C HIS A 19 -4.56 9.15 1.57
N GLY A 20 -3.30 8.73 1.66
CA GLY A 20 -2.61 8.01 0.59
C GLY A 20 -3.37 6.78 0.10
N SER A 21 -3.99 6.03 1.03
CA SER A 21 -4.85 4.88 0.71
C SER A 21 -6.06 5.27 -0.13
N ALA A 22 -6.73 6.39 0.17
CA ALA A 22 -7.87 6.87 -0.61
C ALA A 22 -7.50 7.14 -2.07
N TYR A 23 -6.30 7.70 -2.33
CA TYR A 23 -5.80 7.87 -3.71
C TYR A 23 -5.56 6.52 -4.39
N ILE A 24 -4.79 5.64 -3.75
CA ILE A 24 -4.35 4.36 -4.33
C ILE A 24 -5.53 3.40 -4.53
N ARG A 25 -6.45 3.39 -3.58
CA ARG A 25 -7.55 2.42 -3.55
C ARG A 25 -8.81 2.87 -4.28
N LEU A 26 -9.04 4.17 -4.37
CA LEU A 26 -10.33 4.71 -4.85
C LEU A 26 -10.15 5.76 -5.94
N LEU A 27 -9.53 6.90 -5.62
CA LEU A 27 -9.58 8.05 -6.50
C LEU A 27 -8.86 7.81 -7.83
N GLN A 28 -7.67 7.21 -7.80
CA GLN A 28 -6.91 6.93 -9.02
C GLN A 28 -7.52 5.79 -9.84
N PRO A 29 -7.83 4.60 -9.28
CA PRO A 29 -8.40 3.53 -10.10
C PRO A 29 -9.78 3.86 -10.66
N LEU A 30 -10.66 4.53 -9.89
CA LEU A 30 -12.04 4.82 -10.31
C LEU A 30 -12.13 5.98 -11.30
N THR A 31 -11.08 6.79 -11.45
CA THR A 31 -10.98 7.88 -12.45
C THR A 31 -9.96 7.57 -13.55
N HIS A 32 -9.50 6.33 -13.65
CA HIS A 32 -8.54 5.96 -14.68
C HIS A 32 -9.22 5.85 -16.06
N PRO A 33 -8.63 6.39 -17.13
CA PRO A 33 -9.24 6.39 -18.47
C PRO A 33 -9.57 5.01 -19.01
N SER A 34 -8.88 3.93 -18.58
CA SER A 34 -9.17 2.56 -19.03
C SER A 34 -10.55 2.03 -18.63
N ILE A 35 -11.24 2.72 -17.71
CA ILE A 35 -12.60 2.38 -17.28
C ILE A 35 -13.62 3.51 -17.54
N ASP A 36 -13.26 4.47 -18.39
CA ASP A 36 -14.18 5.56 -18.76
C ASP A 36 -15.53 5.00 -19.23
N GLY A 37 -16.60 5.67 -18.78
CA GLY A 37 -17.97 5.27 -19.12
C GLY A 37 -18.54 4.11 -18.30
N ARG A 38 -17.79 3.54 -17.34
CA ARG A 38 -18.31 2.50 -16.44
C ARG A 38 -19.16 3.09 -15.31
N PHE A 39 -18.77 4.27 -14.80
CA PHE A 39 -19.43 4.98 -13.70
C PHE A 39 -19.43 6.48 -13.91
N TYR A 40 -20.43 7.17 -13.35
CA TYR A 40 -20.32 8.59 -13.05
C TYR A 40 -19.78 8.74 -11.62
N VAL A 41 -18.46 8.94 -11.49
CA VAL A 41 -17.76 8.98 -10.21
C VAL A 41 -17.84 10.36 -9.59
N THR A 42 -18.31 10.46 -8.35
CA THR A 42 -18.36 11.69 -7.57
C THR A 42 -17.62 11.48 -6.25
N PRO A 43 -16.37 11.95 -6.13
CA PRO A 43 -15.68 11.94 -4.85
C PRO A 43 -16.26 12.99 -3.91
N ALA A 44 -16.44 12.63 -2.63
CA ALA A 44 -16.93 13.54 -1.60
C ALA A 44 -16.40 13.17 -0.22
N PRO A 45 -16.06 14.13 0.65
CA PRO A 45 -15.68 13.85 2.03
C PRO A 45 -16.90 13.62 2.92
N VAL A 46 -18.07 14.12 2.53
CA VAL A 46 -19.28 14.11 3.36
C VAL A 46 -20.49 13.61 2.58
N TYR A 47 -21.37 12.89 3.27
CA TYR A 47 -22.64 12.43 2.76
C TYR A 47 -23.76 13.39 3.17
N TYR A 48 -24.53 13.86 2.17
CA TYR A 48 -25.71 14.72 2.35
C TYR A 48 -26.97 14.11 1.74
N GLY A 49 -26.94 12.80 1.43
CA GLY A 49 -27.99 12.15 0.69
C GLY A 49 -27.92 12.39 -0.83
N GLN A 50 -26.71 12.55 -1.37
CA GLN A 50 -26.48 12.66 -2.81
C GLN A 50 -27.07 11.43 -3.51
N GLU A 51 -27.66 11.66 -4.67
CA GLU A 51 -28.19 10.57 -5.49
C GLU A 51 -27.05 9.72 -6.06
N ALA A 52 -27.08 8.43 -5.77
CA ALA A 52 -26.15 7.45 -6.28
C ALA A 52 -26.78 6.06 -6.29
N GLU A 53 -26.39 5.22 -7.21
CA GLU A 53 -26.72 3.80 -7.22
C GLU A 53 -25.77 3.00 -6.33
N ILE A 54 -24.54 3.51 -6.15
CA ILE A 54 -23.52 2.90 -5.31
C ILE A 54 -22.89 3.99 -4.43
N VAL A 55 -22.83 3.76 -3.14
CA VAL A 55 -22.08 4.58 -2.17
C VAL A 55 -20.91 3.74 -1.66
N LEU A 56 -19.69 4.15 -1.97
CA LEU A 56 -18.45 3.49 -1.60
C LEU A 56 -17.81 4.26 -0.45
N VAL A 57 -17.63 3.61 0.70
CA VAL A 57 -17.06 4.21 1.92
C VAL A 57 -15.67 3.66 2.17
N ASP A 58 -14.72 4.53 2.47
CA ASP A 58 -13.32 4.19 2.70
C ASP A 58 -12.98 4.17 4.20
N ARG A 59 -12.46 3.05 4.68
CA ARG A 59 -11.83 2.86 6.01
C ARG A 59 -12.67 3.44 7.15
N LEU A 60 -12.16 4.46 7.84
CA LEU A 60 -12.86 5.16 8.92
C LEU A 60 -13.71 6.33 8.41
N TRP A 61 -13.69 6.62 7.09
CA TRP A 61 -14.41 7.71 6.43
C TRP A 61 -14.04 9.10 6.95
N ARG A 62 -14.35 9.40 8.21
CA ARG A 62 -14.16 10.70 8.85
C ARG A 62 -13.42 10.55 10.18
N SER A 63 -12.62 11.53 10.54
CA SER A 63 -11.91 11.56 11.83
C SER A 63 -12.85 11.65 13.04
N ASP A 64 -14.07 12.19 12.85
CA ASP A 64 -15.12 12.32 13.85
C ASP A 64 -16.25 11.28 13.67
N CYS A 65 -16.04 10.26 12.86
CA CYS A 65 -17.01 9.17 12.69
C CYS A 65 -17.24 8.44 14.01
N THR A 66 -18.50 8.14 14.29
CA THR A 66 -18.90 7.27 15.42
C THR A 66 -19.60 6.01 14.88
N PRO A 67 -19.72 4.95 15.70
CA PRO A 67 -20.48 3.76 15.29
C PRO A 67 -21.91 4.09 14.89
N GLU A 68 -22.55 5.05 15.56
CA GLU A 68 -23.92 5.49 15.27
C GLU A 68 -23.98 6.20 13.92
N MET A 69 -22.98 7.03 13.59
CA MET A 69 -22.89 7.69 12.27
C MET A 69 -22.67 6.68 11.15
N ALA A 70 -21.86 5.65 11.38
CA ALA A 70 -21.67 4.56 10.41
C ALA A 70 -22.97 3.78 10.17
N ALA A 71 -23.70 3.42 11.24
CA ALA A 71 -24.99 2.75 11.14
C ALA A 71 -26.06 3.63 10.48
N GLN A 72 -26.08 4.93 10.79
CA GLN A 72 -27.00 5.88 10.17
C GLN A 72 -26.74 6.01 8.67
N LEU A 73 -25.48 6.15 8.25
CA LEU A 73 -25.10 6.19 6.83
C LEU A 73 -25.60 4.92 6.10
N ALA A 74 -25.37 3.74 6.69
CA ALA A 74 -25.81 2.49 6.08
C ALA A 74 -27.35 2.43 5.93
N SER A 75 -28.05 2.90 6.96
CA SER A 75 -29.53 3.00 6.91
C SER A 75 -30.02 3.96 5.83
N ASP A 76 -29.43 5.15 5.74
CA ASP A 76 -29.81 6.19 4.78
C ASP A 76 -29.56 5.74 3.33
N VAL A 77 -28.42 5.10 3.07
CA VAL A 77 -28.08 4.55 1.75
C VAL A 77 -29.10 3.49 1.35
N ARG A 78 -29.44 2.57 2.26
CA ARG A 78 -30.43 1.50 2.02
C ARG A 78 -31.83 2.06 1.78
N GLN A 79 -32.27 3.06 2.54
CA GLN A 79 -33.59 3.70 2.37
C GLN A 79 -33.74 4.38 1.01
N ARG A 80 -32.64 4.83 0.42
CA ARG A 80 -32.59 5.43 -0.93
C ARG A 80 -32.50 4.40 -2.05
N GLY A 81 -32.42 3.11 -1.72
CA GLY A 81 -32.30 2.02 -2.69
C GLY A 81 -30.92 1.89 -3.32
N ALA A 82 -29.89 2.57 -2.77
CA ALA A 82 -28.51 2.46 -3.20
C ALA A 82 -27.80 1.28 -2.54
N LYS A 83 -26.72 0.80 -3.17
CA LYS A 83 -25.81 -0.20 -2.60
C LYS A 83 -24.72 0.47 -1.78
N LEU A 84 -24.54 0.00 -0.55
CA LEU A 84 -23.40 0.38 0.28
C LEU A 84 -22.23 -0.58 0.02
N VAL A 85 -21.11 -0.04 -0.44
CA VAL A 85 -19.85 -0.79 -0.58
C VAL A 85 -18.84 -0.24 0.41
N TYR A 86 -18.14 -1.13 1.10
CA TYR A 86 -17.09 -0.74 2.04
C TYR A 86 -15.71 -1.12 1.51
N GLN A 87 -14.76 -0.19 1.52
CA GLN A 87 -13.35 -0.41 1.16
C GLN A 87 -12.48 -0.41 2.40
N ILE A 88 -11.60 -1.40 2.53
CA ILE A 88 -10.61 -1.47 3.62
C ILE A 88 -9.35 -2.20 3.14
N ASP A 89 -8.18 -1.64 3.43
CA ASP A 89 -6.88 -2.12 2.96
C ASP A 89 -5.90 -2.52 4.08
N ASP A 90 -6.25 -2.24 5.35
CA ASP A 90 -5.52 -2.66 6.55
C ASP A 90 -6.44 -3.42 7.52
N ASP A 91 -5.89 -4.28 8.41
CA ASP A 91 -6.68 -4.92 9.47
C ASP A 91 -6.96 -3.95 10.64
N LEU A 92 -7.85 -2.99 10.40
CA LEU A 92 -8.20 -2.00 11.41
C LEU A 92 -8.95 -2.59 12.64
N LEU A 93 -9.41 -3.83 12.57
CA LEU A 93 -9.90 -4.56 13.75
C LEU A 93 -8.76 -5.02 14.68
N ALA A 94 -7.54 -5.12 14.17
CA ALA A 94 -6.34 -5.45 14.93
C ALA A 94 -5.57 -4.22 15.43
N LEU A 95 -6.15 -3.02 15.33
CA LEU A 95 -5.54 -1.82 15.90
C LEU A 95 -5.25 -2.02 17.40
N PRO A 96 -4.01 -1.75 17.85
CA PRO A 96 -3.64 -1.89 19.25
C PRO A 96 -4.32 -0.82 20.10
N GLY A 97 -4.43 -1.10 21.40
CA GLY A 97 -4.99 -0.21 22.39
C GLY A 97 -6.38 -0.62 22.86
N ASP A 98 -6.57 -0.48 24.18
CA ASP A 98 -7.83 -0.78 24.87
C ASP A 98 -8.55 0.50 25.28
N ASP A 99 -8.05 1.66 24.84
CA ASP A 99 -8.69 2.94 25.10
C ASP A 99 -10.02 3.08 24.32
N PRO A 100 -10.93 3.96 24.76
CA PRO A 100 -12.24 4.12 24.14
C PRO A 100 -12.18 4.52 22.65
N LEU A 101 -11.15 5.26 22.24
CA LEU A 101 -10.99 5.69 20.84
C LEU A 101 -10.63 4.51 19.92
N ALA A 102 -9.71 3.64 20.36
CA ALA A 102 -9.36 2.42 19.62
C ALA A 102 -10.57 1.48 19.54
N ALA A 103 -11.34 1.35 20.63
CA ALA A 103 -12.56 0.56 20.66
C ALA A 103 -13.62 1.11 19.69
N ALA A 104 -13.85 2.43 19.68
CA ALA A 104 -14.78 3.08 18.77
C ALA A 104 -14.39 2.87 17.30
N LYS A 105 -13.10 3.02 16.96
CA LYS A 105 -12.60 2.75 15.59
C LYS A 105 -12.86 1.32 15.15
N ARG A 106 -12.61 0.33 16.01
CA ARG A 106 -12.91 -1.08 15.72
C ARG A 106 -14.42 -1.29 15.49
N GLU A 107 -15.27 -0.66 16.28
CA GLU A 107 -16.73 -0.80 16.11
C GLU A 107 -17.24 -0.11 14.84
N ILE A 108 -16.69 1.03 14.44
CA ILE A 108 -16.99 1.67 13.13
C ILE A 108 -16.68 0.70 11.99
N VAL A 109 -15.49 0.10 12.00
CA VAL A 109 -15.06 -0.87 10.99
C VAL A 109 -15.98 -2.09 10.99
N ALA A 110 -16.29 -2.64 12.17
CA ALA A 110 -17.18 -3.79 12.29
C ALA A 110 -18.60 -3.47 11.79
N THR A 111 -19.09 -2.26 12.04
CA THR A 111 -20.41 -1.79 11.56
C THR A 111 -20.42 -1.71 10.03
N PHE A 112 -19.45 -1.05 9.40
CA PHE A 112 -19.41 -1.01 7.94
C PHE A 112 -19.24 -2.40 7.32
N LEU A 113 -18.40 -3.27 7.91
CA LEU A 113 -18.26 -4.66 7.44
C LEU A 113 -19.60 -5.41 7.45
N ARG A 114 -20.39 -5.30 8.54
CA ARG A 114 -21.68 -6.00 8.65
C ARG A 114 -22.78 -5.43 7.76
N GLU A 115 -22.82 -4.09 7.64
CA GLU A 115 -23.91 -3.39 6.97
C GLU A 115 -23.74 -3.23 5.45
N ALA A 116 -22.50 -3.38 4.93
CA ALA A 116 -22.22 -3.23 3.52
C ALA A 116 -22.82 -4.38 2.67
N ASP A 117 -23.40 -4.03 1.52
CA ASP A 117 -23.82 -5.00 0.49
C ASP A 117 -22.64 -5.75 -0.13
N GLY A 118 -21.43 -5.18 -0.04
CA GLY A 118 -20.20 -5.84 -0.44
C GLY A 118 -18.99 -5.08 0.07
N VAL A 119 -17.88 -5.79 0.17
CA VAL A 119 -16.62 -5.28 0.71
C VAL A 119 -15.49 -5.45 -0.30
N LEU A 120 -14.70 -4.40 -0.52
CA LEU A 120 -13.46 -4.44 -1.28
C LEU A 120 -12.27 -4.48 -0.31
N VAL A 121 -11.41 -5.45 -0.46
CA VAL A 121 -10.16 -5.57 0.33
C VAL A 121 -8.96 -5.66 -0.59
N SER A 122 -7.78 -5.26 -0.09
CA SER A 122 -6.54 -5.29 -0.87
C SER A 122 -5.89 -6.66 -0.94
N THR A 123 -6.15 -7.57 0.02
CA THR A 123 -5.43 -8.84 0.13
C THR A 123 -6.34 -10.03 0.45
N PRO A 124 -5.93 -11.27 0.07
CA PRO A 124 -6.61 -12.48 0.49
C PRO A 124 -6.64 -12.67 2.02
N ALA A 125 -5.62 -12.17 2.73
CA ALA A 125 -5.56 -12.22 4.19
C ALA A 125 -6.70 -11.42 4.82
N LEU A 126 -6.96 -10.19 4.35
CA LEU A 126 -8.10 -9.38 4.79
C LEU A 126 -9.44 -10.03 4.48
N ARG A 127 -9.59 -10.65 3.29
CA ARG A 127 -10.79 -11.42 2.96
C ARG A 127 -11.03 -12.53 3.98
N ALA A 128 -10.01 -13.31 4.30
CA ALA A 128 -10.12 -14.40 5.28
C ALA A 128 -10.45 -13.85 6.68
N ARG A 129 -9.81 -12.72 7.06
CA ARG A 129 -9.99 -12.06 8.35
C ARG A 129 -11.42 -11.55 8.57
N TYR A 130 -12.07 -11.04 7.53
CA TYR A 130 -13.39 -10.42 7.63
C TYR A 130 -14.56 -11.32 7.18
N ALA A 131 -14.27 -12.55 6.73
CA ALA A 131 -15.27 -13.47 6.18
C ALA A 131 -16.44 -13.80 7.12
N SER A 132 -16.23 -13.74 8.44
CA SER A 132 -17.28 -13.95 9.44
C SER A 132 -18.23 -12.75 9.61
N LEU A 133 -17.83 -11.55 9.14
CA LEU A 133 -18.62 -10.33 9.25
C LEU A 133 -19.38 -10.02 7.95
N ASN A 134 -18.82 -10.40 6.79
CA ASN A 134 -19.45 -10.21 5.50
C ASN A 134 -19.07 -11.34 4.55
N SER A 135 -20.04 -11.94 3.86
CA SER A 135 -19.81 -13.00 2.87
C SER A 135 -19.47 -12.45 1.46
N GLN A 136 -19.79 -11.17 1.19
CA GLN A 136 -19.66 -10.53 -0.11
C GLN A 136 -18.34 -9.76 -0.26
N ILE A 137 -17.21 -10.39 0.12
CA ILE A 137 -15.89 -9.77 0.08
C ILE A 137 -15.18 -10.09 -1.24
N ARG A 138 -14.71 -9.05 -1.93
CA ARG A 138 -13.91 -9.14 -3.15
C ARG A 138 -12.50 -8.62 -2.92
N VAL A 139 -11.52 -9.37 -3.39
CA VAL A 139 -10.10 -8.97 -3.33
C VAL A 139 -9.76 -8.22 -4.60
N VAL A 140 -9.36 -6.96 -4.44
CA VAL A 140 -8.83 -6.10 -5.50
C VAL A 140 -7.46 -5.61 -5.05
N GLY A 141 -6.40 -6.22 -5.58
CA GLY A 141 -5.02 -5.90 -5.22
C GLY A 141 -4.63 -4.48 -5.63
N ASN A 142 -3.63 -3.89 -4.98
CA ASN A 142 -3.13 -2.58 -5.36
C ASN A 142 -2.52 -2.58 -6.76
N ALA A 143 -2.69 -1.46 -7.45
CA ALA A 143 -2.02 -1.16 -8.70
C ALA A 143 -1.48 0.28 -8.67
N LEU A 144 -0.40 0.51 -9.40
CA LEU A 144 0.24 1.81 -9.46
C LEU A 144 -0.34 2.62 -10.62
N ASP A 145 -0.56 3.90 -10.40
CA ASP A 145 -0.95 4.83 -11.47
C ASP A 145 0.28 5.21 -12.30
N GLU A 146 0.45 4.58 -13.45
CA GLU A 146 1.61 4.78 -14.32
C GLU A 146 1.68 6.20 -14.90
N ARG A 147 0.59 6.96 -14.86
CA ARG A 147 0.54 8.35 -15.33
C ARG A 147 1.32 9.29 -14.43
N LEU A 148 1.55 8.88 -13.18
CA LEU A 148 2.30 9.65 -12.17
C LEU A 148 3.81 9.34 -12.19
N VAL A 149 4.24 8.30 -12.87
CA VAL A 149 5.66 7.92 -12.91
C VAL A 149 6.43 8.80 -13.89
N VAL A 150 7.51 9.42 -13.42
CA VAL A 150 8.39 10.22 -14.29
C VAL A 150 9.15 9.29 -15.22
N LYS A 151 8.99 9.51 -16.54
CA LYS A 151 9.62 8.70 -17.58
C LYS A 151 11.03 9.20 -17.91
N GLY A 152 11.89 8.31 -18.38
CA GLY A 152 13.21 8.66 -18.91
C GLY A 152 14.28 8.93 -17.85
N VAL A 153 13.98 8.69 -16.60
CA VAL A 153 14.99 8.76 -15.52
C VAL A 153 15.83 7.48 -15.55
N SER A 154 17.16 7.65 -15.49
CA SER A 154 18.11 6.54 -15.47
C SER A 154 17.86 5.65 -14.24
N LEU A 155 17.90 4.33 -14.46
CA LEU A 155 17.89 3.32 -13.39
C LEU A 155 19.28 3.15 -12.72
N SER A 156 20.28 3.95 -13.09
CA SER A 156 21.60 3.92 -12.46
C SER A 156 21.54 4.54 -11.09
N GLY A 157 22.13 3.85 -10.12
CA GLY A 157 22.30 4.33 -8.74
C GLY A 157 23.12 5.63 -8.64
N SER A 158 23.52 5.98 -7.44
CA SER A 158 24.30 7.20 -7.18
C SER A 158 25.65 7.17 -7.89
N ASP A 159 25.98 8.22 -8.65
CA ASP A 159 27.29 8.40 -9.31
C ASP A 159 28.43 8.82 -8.34
N GLU A 160 28.16 8.86 -7.02
CA GLU A 160 29.04 9.53 -6.05
C GLU A 160 30.05 8.60 -5.32
N GLY A 161 30.25 7.38 -5.83
CA GLY A 161 31.23 6.43 -5.23
C GLY A 161 30.77 5.85 -3.89
N ARG A 162 29.51 6.03 -3.52
CA ARG A 162 28.86 5.45 -2.34
C ARG A 162 27.63 4.64 -2.76
N MET A 163 27.18 3.73 -1.90
CA MET A 163 25.97 2.94 -2.08
C MET A 163 24.82 3.54 -1.28
N VAL A 164 23.75 3.94 -1.95
CA VAL A 164 22.56 4.53 -1.31
C VAL A 164 21.53 3.46 -1.04
N LEU A 165 21.30 3.19 0.24
CA LEU A 165 20.22 2.34 0.73
C LEU A 165 18.99 3.22 0.99
N GLY A 166 17.82 2.83 0.52
CA GLY A 166 16.62 3.61 0.67
C GLY A 166 15.53 2.90 1.47
N TYR A 167 14.88 3.63 2.35
CA TYR A 167 13.71 3.18 3.08
C TYR A 167 12.61 4.24 3.01
N MET A 168 11.35 3.82 2.82
CA MET A 168 10.20 4.71 3.01
C MET A 168 9.15 4.08 3.92
N GLY A 169 8.54 4.91 4.75
CA GLY A 169 7.50 4.48 5.67
C GLY A 169 6.77 5.66 6.28
N THR A 170 5.60 5.38 6.87
CA THR A 170 4.90 6.35 7.73
C THR A 170 5.40 6.25 9.15
N LEU A 171 5.00 7.19 10.01
CA LEU A 171 5.36 7.28 11.44
C LEU A 171 5.07 6.01 12.29
N THR A 172 4.34 5.05 11.74
CA THR A 172 3.95 3.82 12.46
C THR A 172 4.88 2.63 12.19
N HIS A 173 5.99 2.84 11.48
CA HIS A 173 6.89 1.78 11.01
C HIS A 173 8.29 1.79 11.67
N ASP A 174 8.45 2.50 12.78
CA ASP A 174 9.73 2.60 13.51
C ASP A 174 10.28 1.21 13.87
N ASP A 175 9.46 0.36 14.43
CA ASP A 175 9.82 -1.01 14.80
C ASP A 175 10.25 -1.88 13.60
N ASP A 176 9.66 -1.64 12.43
CA ASP A 176 10.05 -2.34 11.19
C ASP A 176 11.45 -1.91 10.73
N LEU A 177 11.76 -0.61 10.85
CA LEU A 177 13.08 -0.09 10.52
C LEU A 177 14.16 -0.57 11.49
N LEU A 178 13.86 -0.66 12.78
CA LEU A 178 14.78 -1.16 13.81
C LEU A 178 15.24 -2.60 13.57
N LEU A 179 14.43 -3.41 12.89
CA LEU A 179 14.79 -4.78 12.50
C LEU A 179 16.05 -4.83 11.62
N LEU A 180 16.31 -3.75 10.85
CA LEU A 180 17.46 -3.69 9.93
C LEU A 180 18.76 -3.34 10.62
N LEU A 181 18.74 -2.66 11.77
CA LEU A 181 19.97 -2.04 12.34
C LEU A 181 21.12 -3.03 12.55
N PRO A 182 20.92 -4.22 13.13
CA PRO A 182 22.02 -5.18 13.30
C PRO A 182 22.60 -5.66 11.96
N ALA A 183 21.75 -5.83 10.94
CA ALA A 183 22.18 -6.27 9.62
C ALA A 183 22.94 -5.18 8.85
N LEU A 184 22.52 -3.93 9.02
CA LEU A 184 23.19 -2.75 8.44
C LEU A 184 24.57 -2.56 9.07
N ASP A 185 24.70 -2.71 10.38
CA ASP A 185 25.97 -2.64 11.10
C ASP A 185 26.91 -3.77 10.65
N GLU A 186 26.45 -5.02 10.63
CA GLU A 186 27.22 -6.18 10.16
C GLU A 186 27.67 -6.02 8.71
N ALA A 187 26.78 -5.57 7.82
CA ALA A 187 27.11 -5.34 6.42
C ALA A 187 28.16 -4.25 6.27
N SER A 188 28.03 -3.13 6.98
CA SER A 188 28.98 -2.02 6.92
C SER A 188 30.40 -2.41 7.36
N ALA A 189 30.53 -3.26 8.39
CA ALA A 189 31.83 -3.72 8.88
C ALA A 189 32.60 -4.60 7.89
N SER A 190 31.89 -5.24 6.96
CA SER A 190 32.49 -6.19 5.99
C SER A 190 32.69 -5.60 4.59
N LEU A 191 32.19 -4.41 4.30
CA LEU A 191 32.18 -3.81 2.97
C LEU A 191 33.19 -2.66 2.86
N THR A 192 33.80 -2.54 1.69
CA THR A 192 34.74 -1.44 1.38
C THR A 192 34.08 -0.22 0.75
N VAL A 193 32.81 -0.37 0.31
CA VAL A 193 32.05 0.71 -0.33
C VAL A 193 31.35 1.55 0.76
N PRO A 194 31.51 2.89 0.75
CA PRO A 194 30.80 3.76 1.66
C PRO A 194 29.28 3.61 1.49
N LEU A 195 28.55 3.52 2.60
CA LEU A 195 27.09 3.43 2.62
C LEU A 195 26.46 4.76 3.00
N GLU A 196 25.26 5.00 2.55
CA GLU A 196 24.33 6.03 3.04
C GLU A 196 22.94 5.42 3.16
N LEU A 197 22.24 5.70 4.26
CA LEU A 197 20.81 5.36 4.40
C LEU A 197 19.96 6.60 4.18
N GLN A 198 19.11 6.57 3.17
CA GLN A 198 18.10 7.60 2.94
C GLN A 198 16.75 7.12 3.44
N ILE A 199 16.09 7.96 4.24
CA ILE A 199 14.78 7.67 4.82
C ILE A 199 13.78 8.69 4.30
N ILE A 200 12.66 8.20 3.75
CA ILE A 200 11.50 9.03 3.37
C ILE A 200 10.36 8.74 4.34
N GLY A 201 9.73 9.80 4.83
CA GLY A 201 8.68 9.73 5.83
C GLY A 201 9.21 9.84 7.24
N GLY A 202 8.35 9.53 8.21
CA GLY A 202 8.69 9.78 9.59
C GLY A 202 9.38 8.62 10.30
N VAL A 203 10.36 8.97 11.13
CA VAL A 203 10.71 8.22 12.32
C VAL A 203 10.17 9.06 13.48
N ALA A 204 9.14 8.56 14.18
CA ALA A 204 8.44 9.32 15.21
C ALA A 204 9.12 9.23 16.56
N ASP A 205 9.78 8.10 16.84
CA ASP A 205 10.34 7.80 18.14
C ASP A 205 11.78 8.31 18.28
N ALA A 206 12.04 9.13 19.30
CA ALA A 206 13.37 9.64 19.63
C ALA A 206 14.38 8.51 19.91
N LYS A 207 13.93 7.37 20.44
CA LYS A 207 14.78 6.20 20.68
C LYS A 207 15.21 5.57 19.35
N THR A 208 14.32 5.46 18.39
CA THR A 208 14.62 4.97 17.04
C THR A 208 15.63 5.88 16.35
N LEU A 209 15.46 7.20 16.44
CA LEU A 209 16.44 8.17 15.92
C LEU A 209 17.81 8.01 16.58
N ALA A 210 17.85 7.83 17.92
CA ALA A 210 19.10 7.63 18.64
C ALA A 210 19.81 6.32 18.24
N GLN A 211 19.06 5.24 17.99
CA GLN A 211 19.62 3.98 17.54
C GLN A 211 20.14 4.06 16.09
N LEU A 212 19.39 4.70 15.20
CA LEU A 212 19.84 4.99 13.83
C LEU A 212 21.15 5.78 13.84
N GLY A 213 21.28 6.80 14.71
CA GLY A 213 22.48 7.62 14.86
C GLY A 213 23.73 6.86 15.33
N GLN A 214 23.63 5.59 15.71
CA GLN A 214 24.77 4.73 16.06
C GLN A 214 25.37 4.00 14.85
N LEU A 215 24.69 4.02 13.69
CA LEU A 215 25.23 3.42 12.49
C LEU A 215 26.50 4.16 12.02
N PRO A 216 27.52 3.44 11.51
CA PRO A 216 28.82 4.02 11.15
C PRO A 216 28.83 4.75 9.80
N PHE A 217 27.67 5.10 9.24
CA PHE A 217 27.53 5.78 7.96
C PHE A 217 26.40 6.82 8.02
N PRO A 218 26.38 7.80 7.09
CA PRO A 218 25.40 8.88 7.09
C PRO A 218 23.97 8.39 6.92
N ILE A 219 23.06 9.08 7.60
CA ILE A 219 21.60 8.93 7.44
C ILE A 219 21.03 10.26 6.98
N THR A 220 20.33 10.24 5.87
CA THR A 220 19.70 11.42 5.28
C THR A 220 18.18 11.26 5.28
N HIS A 221 17.48 12.21 5.89
CA HIS A 221 16.03 12.27 5.84
C HIS A 221 15.60 13.09 4.61
N LEU A 222 14.93 12.45 3.68
CA LEU A 222 14.36 13.11 2.51
C LEU A 222 12.91 13.51 2.79
N MET A 223 12.59 14.77 2.49
CA MET A 223 11.25 15.33 2.68
C MET A 223 10.52 15.40 1.34
N SER A 224 9.37 14.75 1.26
CA SER A 224 8.46 14.96 0.13
C SER A 224 7.90 16.38 0.18
N PRO A 225 7.76 17.06 -0.97
CA PRO A 225 7.13 18.38 -1.03
C PRO A 225 5.64 18.36 -0.69
N SER A 226 5.01 17.19 -0.70
CA SER A 226 3.60 17.02 -0.38
C SER A 226 3.34 15.65 0.30
N PRO A 227 2.38 15.57 1.22
CA PRO A 227 1.91 14.31 1.80
C PRO A 227 0.96 13.55 0.86
N GLU A 228 0.47 14.18 -0.21
CA GLU A 228 -0.48 13.57 -1.14
C GLU A 228 0.21 12.63 -2.13
N TYR A 229 -0.28 11.41 -2.24
CA TYR A 229 0.33 10.39 -3.08
C TYR A 229 0.47 10.80 -4.57
N PRO A 230 -0.49 11.51 -5.20
CA PRO A 230 -0.33 12.00 -6.58
C PRO A 230 0.81 13.00 -6.79
N GLN A 231 1.28 13.65 -5.73
CA GLN A 231 2.43 14.57 -5.77
C GLN A 231 3.71 13.88 -5.28
N PHE A 232 3.56 12.94 -4.35
CA PHE A 232 4.66 12.13 -3.83
C PHE A 232 5.29 11.26 -4.91
N LEU A 233 4.50 10.47 -5.66
CA LEU A 233 5.03 9.49 -6.60
C LEU A 233 5.85 10.11 -7.75
N PRO A 234 5.42 11.22 -8.41
CA PRO A 234 6.26 11.90 -9.39
C PRO A 234 7.55 12.46 -8.79
N TRP A 235 7.48 13.06 -7.60
CA TRP A 235 8.68 13.52 -6.91
C TRP A 235 9.61 12.36 -6.59
N PHE A 236 9.10 11.27 -6.03
CA PHE A 236 9.86 10.07 -5.69
C PHE A 236 10.58 9.48 -6.90
N THR A 237 9.86 9.21 -7.98
CA THR A 237 10.43 8.63 -9.19
C THR A 237 11.31 9.60 -9.99
N GLY A 238 11.09 10.90 -9.84
CA GLY A 238 11.86 11.95 -10.53
C GLY A 238 13.16 12.35 -9.83
N ASN A 239 13.20 12.34 -8.50
CA ASN A 239 14.28 12.97 -7.73
C ASN A 239 15.07 12.01 -6.84
N VAL A 240 14.48 10.87 -6.46
CA VAL A 240 15.16 9.90 -5.58
C VAL A 240 15.97 8.92 -6.40
N ARG A 241 17.16 8.55 -5.88
CA ARG A 241 18.08 7.58 -6.51
C ARG A 241 18.60 6.64 -5.44
N TRP A 242 18.05 5.46 -5.40
CA TRP A 242 18.48 4.40 -4.49
C TRP A 242 19.14 3.25 -5.24
N ASP A 243 20.26 2.80 -4.75
CA ASP A 243 20.93 1.59 -5.27
C ASP A 243 20.22 0.32 -4.82
N ILE A 244 19.68 0.34 -3.60
CA ILE A 244 18.93 -0.77 -2.99
C ILE A 244 17.80 -0.17 -2.16
N ALA A 245 16.60 -0.68 -2.35
CA ALA A 245 15.43 -0.31 -1.55
C ALA A 245 15.11 -1.37 -0.48
N LEU A 246 14.78 -0.93 0.73
CA LEU A 246 14.58 -1.79 1.90
C LEU A 246 13.12 -1.77 2.34
N ALA A 247 12.51 -2.95 2.47
CA ALA A 247 11.14 -3.11 2.92
C ALA A 247 11.04 -4.12 4.08
N PRO A 248 11.69 -3.81 5.23
CA PRO A 248 11.49 -4.60 6.43
C PRO A 248 10.05 -4.52 6.90
N LEU A 249 9.56 -5.61 7.43
CA LEU A 249 8.21 -5.70 7.99
C LEU A 249 8.19 -6.75 9.10
N ARG A 250 7.82 -6.37 10.33
CA ARG A 250 7.72 -7.30 11.45
C ARG A 250 6.61 -8.31 11.20
N ASP A 251 6.85 -9.54 11.60
CA ASP A 251 5.86 -10.61 11.49
C ASP A 251 4.80 -10.50 12.60
N THR A 252 3.74 -9.76 12.31
CA THR A 252 2.57 -9.60 13.17
C THR A 252 1.29 -9.91 12.40
N PRO A 253 0.18 -10.29 13.07
CA PRO A 253 -1.10 -10.49 12.39
C PRO A 253 -1.54 -9.28 11.57
N PHE A 254 -1.33 -8.07 12.09
CA PHE A 254 -1.63 -6.82 11.39
C PHE A 254 -0.80 -6.69 10.10
N ASN A 255 0.52 -6.88 10.20
CA ASN A 255 1.43 -6.74 9.06
C ASN A 255 1.23 -7.84 8.01
N ARG A 256 0.86 -9.06 8.40
CA ARG A 256 0.54 -10.15 7.46
C ARG A 256 -0.67 -9.85 6.57
N ALA A 257 -1.53 -8.92 6.98
CA ALA A 257 -2.72 -8.51 6.20
C ALA A 257 -2.46 -7.33 5.25
N LYS A 258 -1.30 -6.66 5.37
CA LYS A 258 -0.92 -5.52 4.53
C LYS A 258 -0.78 -5.89 3.05
N SER A 259 -0.74 -4.87 2.20
CA SER A 259 -0.46 -5.00 0.77
C SER A 259 1.01 -4.76 0.44
N ASP A 260 1.39 -5.15 -0.77
CA ASP A 260 2.73 -5.06 -1.34
C ASP A 260 3.07 -3.68 -1.95
N ILE A 261 2.44 -2.61 -1.50
CA ILE A 261 2.57 -1.28 -2.13
C ILE A 261 4.03 -0.82 -2.24
N LYS A 262 4.89 -1.13 -1.25
CA LYS A 262 6.32 -0.79 -1.30
C LYS A 262 7.02 -1.45 -2.48
N PHE A 263 6.61 -2.67 -2.86
CA PHE A 263 7.14 -3.33 -4.06
C PHE A 263 6.79 -2.53 -5.33
N LEU A 264 5.54 -2.06 -5.44
CA LEU A 264 5.11 -1.29 -6.61
C LEU A 264 5.87 0.03 -6.73
N ASP A 265 6.02 0.75 -5.62
CA ASP A 265 6.74 2.03 -5.58
C ASP A 265 8.23 1.86 -5.89
N TYR A 266 8.88 0.84 -5.32
CA TYR A 266 10.31 0.56 -5.58
C TYR A 266 10.56 0.08 -7.01
N ALA A 267 9.65 -0.72 -7.56
CA ALA A 267 9.71 -1.11 -8.97
C ALA A 267 9.52 0.09 -9.91
N ALA A 268 8.63 1.05 -9.55
CA ALA A 268 8.45 2.29 -10.30
C ALA A 268 9.68 3.19 -10.23
N LEU A 269 10.32 3.29 -9.06
CA LEU A 269 11.60 3.99 -8.87
C LEU A 269 12.71 3.35 -9.71
N GLY A 270 12.63 2.02 -9.93
CA GLY A 270 13.68 1.24 -10.58
C GLY A 270 14.81 0.83 -9.66
N ALA A 271 14.55 0.78 -8.35
CA ALA A 271 15.48 0.27 -7.36
C ALA A 271 15.20 -1.22 -7.08
N PRO A 272 16.24 -2.10 -7.04
CA PRO A 272 16.08 -3.48 -6.60
C PRO A 272 15.76 -3.49 -5.11
N GLY A 273 14.74 -4.26 -4.71
CA GLY A 273 14.28 -4.31 -3.33
C GLY A 273 14.73 -5.55 -2.56
N ILE A 274 14.98 -5.37 -1.25
CA ILE A 274 15.03 -6.44 -0.26
C ILE A 274 13.78 -6.33 0.61
N TYR A 275 13.04 -7.41 0.75
CA TYR A 275 11.76 -7.47 1.43
C TYR A 275 11.79 -8.53 2.52
N SER A 276 11.08 -8.32 3.63
CA SER A 276 10.85 -9.39 4.60
C SER A 276 10.16 -10.59 3.94
N ASP A 277 10.63 -11.80 4.20
CA ASP A 277 10.02 -13.03 3.69
C ASP A 277 8.69 -13.31 4.44
N LEU A 278 7.67 -12.59 4.04
CA LEU A 278 6.32 -12.65 4.60
C LEU A 278 5.26 -12.81 3.50
N PRO A 279 4.08 -13.35 3.83
CA PRO A 279 2.98 -13.52 2.87
C PRO A 279 2.60 -12.26 2.08
N VAL A 280 2.86 -11.09 2.62
CA VAL A 280 2.62 -9.78 1.98
C VAL A 280 3.30 -9.68 0.61
N TYR A 281 4.51 -10.22 0.49
CA TYR A 281 5.31 -10.12 -0.72
C TYR A 281 5.29 -11.39 -1.59
N ALA A 282 4.65 -12.47 -1.12
CA ALA A 282 4.71 -13.79 -1.78
C ALA A 282 4.19 -13.80 -3.23
N ASP A 283 3.19 -12.96 -3.54
CA ASP A 283 2.58 -12.89 -4.87
C ASP A 283 3.36 -11.95 -5.83
N SER A 284 4.23 -11.07 -5.31
CA SER A 284 4.89 -9.99 -6.09
C SER A 284 6.39 -10.16 -6.19
N VAL A 285 7.03 -10.65 -5.11
CA VAL A 285 8.48 -10.80 -5.04
C VAL A 285 8.85 -12.26 -5.27
N ARG A 286 9.39 -12.54 -6.46
CA ARG A 286 10.06 -13.79 -6.76
C ARG A 286 11.51 -13.65 -6.38
N HIS A 287 11.95 -14.38 -5.33
CA HIS A 287 13.31 -14.29 -4.80
C HIS A 287 14.36 -14.55 -5.90
N GLY A 288 15.29 -13.63 -6.07
CA GLY A 288 16.34 -13.70 -7.11
C GLY A 288 15.86 -13.34 -8.52
N GLU A 289 14.58 -12.99 -8.71
CA GLU A 289 14.03 -12.58 -10.02
C GLU A 289 13.51 -11.14 -10.01
N THR A 290 12.59 -10.78 -9.09
CA THR A 290 12.02 -9.42 -9.00
C THR A 290 12.41 -8.70 -7.72
N GLY A 291 13.19 -9.32 -6.85
CA GLY A 291 13.69 -8.80 -5.58
C GLY A 291 14.33 -9.91 -4.77
N LEU A 292 14.83 -9.57 -3.60
CA LEU A 292 15.30 -10.54 -2.62
C LEU A 292 14.32 -10.62 -1.44
N LEU A 293 14.02 -11.82 -0.99
CA LEU A 293 13.30 -12.08 0.27
C LEU A 293 14.32 -12.42 1.34
N ALA A 294 14.23 -11.79 2.50
CA ALA A 294 15.09 -12.05 3.67
C ALA A 294 14.23 -12.44 4.87
N ALA A 295 14.55 -13.53 5.54
CA ALA A 295 13.95 -13.84 6.83
C ALA A 295 14.24 -12.70 7.82
N ASN A 296 13.38 -12.53 8.83
CA ASN A 296 13.49 -11.43 9.78
C ASN A 296 14.57 -11.72 10.85
N ASP A 297 15.79 -12.02 10.38
CA ASP A 297 16.99 -12.18 11.20
C ASP A 297 18.18 -11.42 10.60
N THR A 298 19.15 -11.10 11.44
CA THR A 298 20.34 -10.31 11.06
C THR A 298 21.11 -10.94 9.90
N ALA A 299 21.35 -12.24 9.96
CA ALA A 299 22.18 -12.93 8.97
C ALA A 299 21.56 -12.93 7.57
N SER A 300 20.25 -13.17 7.49
CA SER A 300 19.48 -13.17 6.22
C SER A 300 19.49 -11.79 5.56
N TRP A 301 19.27 -10.72 6.32
CA TRP A 301 19.31 -9.35 5.81
C TRP A 301 20.72 -8.92 5.43
N ALA A 302 21.72 -9.23 6.26
CA ALA A 302 23.13 -8.93 5.95
C ALA A 302 23.60 -9.66 4.68
N ALA A 303 23.23 -10.92 4.50
CA ALA A 303 23.54 -11.68 3.29
C ALA A 303 22.90 -11.09 2.03
N ALA A 304 21.62 -10.69 2.11
CA ALA A 304 20.92 -10.05 1.01
C ALA A 304 21.53 -8.68 0.65
N LEU A 305 21.87 -7.87 1.65
CA LEU A 305 22.58 -6.60 1.48
C LEU A 305 23.93 -6.80 0.77
N ARG A 306 24.80 -7.68 1.30
CA ARG A 306 26.09 -7.99 0.69
C ARG A 306 25.93 -8.45 -0.76
N SER A 307 24.99 -9.36 -1.03
CA SER A 307 24.72 -9.86 -2.38
C SER A 307 24.41 -8.72 -3.36
N LEU A 308 23.53 -7.79 -2.98
CA LEU A 308 23.21 -6.66 -3.86
C LEU A 308 24.32 -5.62 -3.95
N ILE A 309 25.09 -5.38 -2.89
CA ILE A 309 26.19 -4.42 -2.89
C ILE A 309 27.33 -4.91 -3.78
N GLU A 310 27.69 -6.18 -3.66
CA GLU A 310 28.84 -6.78 -4.38
C GLU A 310 28.51 -7.13 -5.84
N GLN A 311 27.22 -7.27 -6.20
CA GLN A 311 26.79 -7.75 -7.52
C GLN A 311 26.00 -6.69 -8.31
N PRO A 312 26.64 -5.71 -8.97
CA PRO A 312 25.95 -4.68 -9.75
C PRO A 312 25.09 -5.24 -10.89
N ALA A 313 25.49 -6.38 -11.46
CA ALA A 313 24.69 -7.05 -12.51
C ALA A 313 23.36 -7.55 -11.96
N LEU A 314 23.37 -8.20 -10.79
CA LEU A 314 22.15 -8.66 -10.11
C LEU A 314 21.22 -7.49 -9.76
N ARG A 315 21.76 -6.38 -9.23
CA ARG A 315 20.94 -5.17 -8.97
C ARG A 315 20.18 -4.72 -10.20
N ARG A 316 20.87 -4.58 -11.34
CA ARG A 316 20.24 -4.16 -12.60
C ARG A 316 19.20 -5.14 -13.10
N GLU A 317 19.49 -6.43 -12.98
CA GLU A 317 18.56 -7.50 -13.42
C GLU A 317 17.28 -7.49 -12.59
N LEU A 318 17.38 -7.47 -11.25
CA LEU A 318 16.22 -7.44 -10.36
C LEU A 318 15.38 -6.18 -10.58
N ALA A 319 16.02 -5.01 -10.69
CA ALA A 319 15.31 -3.76 -10.96
C ALA A 319 14.56 -3.79 -12.31
N ALA A 320 15.22 -4.29 -13.37
CA ALA A 320 14.59 -4.41 -14.69
C ALA A 320 13.42 -5.40 -14.69
N ASN A 321 13.56 -6.53 -14.02
CA ASN A 321 12.52 -7.54 -13.90
C ASN A 321 11.33 -7.06 -13.07
N ALA A 322 11.58 -6.43 -11.91
CA ALA A 322 10.53 -5.84 -11.07
C ALA A 322 9.74 -4.79 -11.84
N ARG A 323 10.44 -3.90 -12.56
CA ARG A 323 9.79 -2.87 -13.38
C ARG A 323 8.99 -3.49 -14.54
N ARG A 324 9.50 -4.52 -15.19
CA ARG A 324 8.77 -5.24 -16.25
C ARG A 324 7.48 -5.87 -15.71
N TYR A 325 7.56 -6.52 -14.54
CA TYR A 325 6.38 -7.10 -13.88
C TYR A 325 5.37 -5.99 -13.51
N LEU A 326 5.83 -4.88 -12.92
CA LEU A 326 4.97 -3.74 -12.61
C LEU A 326 4.18 -3.28 -13.84
N TYR A 327 4.87 -2.95 -14.92
CA TYR A 327 4.21 -2.38 -16.12
C TYR A 327 3.34 -3.38 -16.88
N ASN A 328 3.64 -4.66 -16.84
CA ASN A 328 2.85 -5.68 -17.52
C ASN A 328 1.61 -6.09 -16.72
N GLU A 329 1.65 -6.03 -15.38
CA GLU A 329 0.65 -6.69 -14.55
C GLU A 329 0.05 -5.83 -13.44
N ARG A 330 0.72 -4.75 -13.00
CA ARG A 330 0.37 -4.07 -11.76
C ARG A 330 0.15 -2.55 -11.90
N ILE A 331 -0.02 -2.03 -13.12
CA ILE A 331 -0.41 -0.63 -13.38
C ILE A 331 -1.93 -0.51 -13.55
N LEU A 332 -2.45 0.71 -13.36
CA LEU A 332 -3.89 0.96 -13.48
C LEU A 332 -4.42 0.76 -14.90
N ALA A 333 -3.62 1.03 -15.93
CA ALA A 333 -4.02 0.72 -17.31
C ALA A 333 -4.42 -0.74 -17.52
N VAL A 334 -3.86 -1.66 -16.73
CA VAL A 334 -4.13 -3.12 -16.78
C VAL A 334 -5.17 -3.53 -15.74
N ARG A 335 -5.17 -2.88 -14.55
CA ARG A 335 -5.88 -3.38 -13.37
C ARG A 335 -7.09 -2.56 -12.94
N ALA A 336 -7.31 -1.34 -13.46
CA ALA A 336 -8.45 -0.52 -13.02
C ALA A 336 -9.80 -1.21 -13.27
N ALA A 337 -9.89 -2.06 -14.29
CA ALA A 337 -11.07 -2.87 -14.55
C ALA A 337 -11.46 -3.80 -13.37
N ASP A 338 -10.51 -4.24 -12.55
CA ASP A 338 -10.81 -5.10 -11.38
C ASP A 338 -11.70 -4.38 -10.36
N TRP A 339 -11.48 -3.07 -10.14
CA TRP A 339 -12.34 -2.26 -9.29
C TRP A 339 -13.74 -2.11 -9.90
N ALA A 340 -13.79 -1.80 -11.19
CA ALA A 340 -15.05 -1.63 -11.88
C ALA A 340 -15.87 -2.92 -11.90
N ASP A 341 -15.25 -4.05 -12.24
CA ASP A 341 -15.90 -5.37 -12.24
C ASP A 341 -16.41 -5.77 -10.85
N ALA A 342 -15.62 -5.50 -9.82
CA ALA A 342 -16.02 -5.80 -8.44
C ALA A 342 -17.22 -4.94 -7.99
N LEU A 343 -17.23 -3.64 -8.29
CA LEU A 343 -18.33 -2.74 -7.96
C LEU A 343 -19.59 -3.08 -8.73
N GLU A 344 -19.51 -3.34 -10.05
CA GLU A 344 -20.65 -3.75 -10.86
C GLU A 344 -21.25 -5.07 -10.38
N ALA A 345 -20.39 -6.03 -10.02
CA ALA A 345 -20.86 -7.31 -9.49
C ALA A 345 -21.62 -7.16 -8.16
N ILE A 346 -21.14 -6.27 -7.26
CA ILE A 346 -21.87 -5.96 -6.02
C ILE A 346 -23.20 -5.26 -6.34
N TRP A 347 -23.19 -4.29 -7.25
CA TRP A 347 -24.38 -3.56 -7.64
C TRP A 347 -25.46 -4.46 -8.23
N ARG A 348 -25.05 -5.46 -9.05
CA ARG A 348 -25.96 -6.47 -9.62
C ARG A 348 -26.40 -7.55 -8.63
N GLY A 349 -25.75 -7.67 -7.48
CA GLY A 349 -25.98 -8.73 -6.50
C GLY A 349 -25.33 -10.07 -6.86
N ASP A 350 -24.29 -10.05 -7.69
CA ASP A 350 -23.57 -11.25 -8.10
C ASP A 350 -22.73 -11.81 -6.93
N GLU A 351 -22.75 -13.13 -6.74
CA GLU A 351 -21.92 -13.81 -5.74
C GLU A 351 -20.41 -13.69 -6.06
N PRO A 352 -19.54 -13.58 -5.03
CA PRO A 352 -18.10 -13.59 -5.23
C PRO A 352 -17.63 -14.89 -5.89
N LYS A 353 -16.96 -14.80 -7.03
CA LYS A 353 -16.38 -15.99 -7.69
C LYS A 353 -15.31 -16.61 -6.79
N PRO A 354 -15.28 -17.95 -6.59
CA PRO A 354 -14.13 -18.60 -5.98
C PRO A 354 -12.89 -18.35 -6.84
N LYS A 355 -11.71 -18.09 -6.19
CA LYS A 355 -10.46 -17.98 -6.95
C LYS A 355 -10.31 -19.21 -7.86
N SER A 356 -10.11 -19.01 -9.16
CA SER A 356 -9.50 -20.02 -10.01
C SER A 356 -8.15 -20.41 -9.40
N LYS A 357 -7.91 -21.70 -9.24
CA LYS A 357 -6.60 -22.21 -8.78
C LYS A 357 -5.52 -21.59 -9.69
N PRO A 358 -4.37 -21.17 -9.15
CA PRO A 358 -3.24 -20.79 -9.99
C PRO A 358 -2.95 -21.95 -10.92
N LEU A 359 -2.80 -21.65 -12.20
CA LEU A 359 -2.29 -22.60 -13.19
C LEU A 359 -0.91 -23.03 -12.70
N SER A 360 -0.81 -24.30 -12.31
CA SER A 360 0.46 -24.95 -12.01
C SER A 360 1.30 -24.97 -13.29
N HIS A 361 2.35 -24.17 -13.32
CA HIS A 361 3.41 -24.24 -14.33
C HIS A 361 4.66 -24.83 -13.69
#